data_214ae403058fdbb8fd7f3bb402f9defd
#
_entry.id   214ae403058fdbb8fd7f3bb402f9defd
#
_cell.length_a   1.000
_cell.length_b   1.000
_cell.length_c   1.000
_cell.angle_alpha   90.00
_cell.angle_beta   90.00
_cell.angle_gamma   90.00
#
_symmetry.space_group_name_H-M   'P 1'
#
loop_
_entity.id
_entity.type
_entity.pdbx_description
1 polymer ?
#
loop_
_entity_poly.entity_id
_entity_poly.type
_entity_poly.pdbx_seq_one_letter_code
_entity_poly.pdbx_strand_id
1 'polypeptide(L)'
;MIDGLTMERAVSADLREIHALEVRCFPSPWRREFFESEITNDGRYNLVARRNGVVVGYLFATWFADEMHINKIAVDATLRRHGIALAMMQRCLGFAAEHGVTSIWLEVRSSNDEAQKFYTFLGFAAEYIRNGYYPDGEAAVVMMKDM
;
A
#
# COMPACT_ATOMS: atom_id res chain seq x y z
N MET A 1 11.41 15.73 2.38
CA MET A 1 11.46 14.26 2.44
C MET A 1 12.70 13.83 3.23
N ILE A 2 12.62 12.68 3.88
CA ILE A 2 13.72 12.13 4.68
C ILE A 2 14.92 11.76 3.79
N ASP A 3 16.14 12.00 4.27
CA ASP A 3 17.37 11.67 3.54
C ASP A 3 17.62 10.16 3.50
N GLY A 4 18.31 9.72 2.45
CA GLY A 4 18.71 8.32 2.30
C GLY A 4 17.60 7.37 1.88
N LEU A 5 16.45 7.90 1.45
CA LEU A 5 15.32 7.11 1.02
C LEU A 5 15.48 6.69 -0.44
N THR A 6 15.34 5.37 -0.69
CA THR A 6 15.27 4.81 -2.04
C THR A 6 14.02 3.97 -2.18
N MET A 7 13.52 3.83 -3.40
CA MET A 7 12.35 2.99 -3.68
C MET A 7 12.61 2.15 -4.92
N GLU A 8 12.29 0.87 -4.84
CA GLU A 8 12.49 -0.10 -5.91
C GLU A 8 11.32 -1.07 -5.98
N ARG A 9 11.20 -1.76 -7.10
CA ARG A 9 10.23 -2.86 -7.20
C ARG A 9 10.66 -3.96 -6.22
N ALA A 10 9.71 -4.47 -5.45
CA ALA A 10 9.98 -5.52 -4.48
C ALA A 10 10.36 -6.83 -5.21
N VAL A 11 11.36 -7.52 -4.69
CA VAL A 11 11.82 -8.82 -5.19
C VAL A 11 11.85 -9.83 -4.05
N SER A 12 12.02 -11.12 -4.39
CA SER A 12 11.98 -12.20 -3.39
C SER A 12 13.00 -12.03 -2.27
N ALA A 13 14.13 -11.41 -2.56
CA ALA A 13 15.15 -11.14 -1.53
C ALA A 13 14.66 -10.16 -0.45
N ASP A 14 13.61 -9.38 -0.73
CA ASP A 14 13.05 -8.40 0.22
C ASP A 14 12.02 -9.02 1.17
N LEU A 15 11.56 -10.25 0.91
CA LEU A 15 10.44 -10.88 1.64
C LEU A 15 10.63 -10.91 3.14
N ARG A 16 11.81 -11.27 3.61
CA ARG A 16 12.09 -11.39 5.03
C ARG A 16 11.89 -10.06 5.75
N GLU A 17 12.45 -9.00 5.20
CA GLU A 17 12.35 -7.66 5.80
C GLU A 17 10.94 -7.09 5.68
N ILE A 18 10.27 -7.31 4.54
CA ILE A 18 8.88 -6.87 4.34
C ILE A 18 7.99 -7.55 5.39
N HIS A 19 8.10 -8.87 5.55
CA HIS A 19 7.27 -9.60 6.50
C HIS A 19 7.57 -9.18 7.94
N ALA A 20 8.82 -8.92 8.28
CA ALA A 20 9.18 -8.43 9.61
C ALA A 20 8.52 -7.08 9.91
N LEU A 21 8.47 -6.19 8.91
CA LEU A 21 7.79 -4.90 9.07
C LEU A 21 6.27 -5.09 9.19
N GLU A 22 5.68 -5.99 8.43
CA GLU A 22 4.26 -6.32 8.50
C GLU A 22 3.87 -6.77 9.91
N VAL A 23 4.64 -7.67 10.49
CA VAL A 23 4.41 -8.18 11.85
C VAL A 23 4.46 -7.06 12.89
N ARG A 24 5.36 -6.10 12.72
CA ARG A 24 5.46 -4.94 13.64
C ARG A 24 4.32 -3.95 13.46
N CYS A 25 3.79 -3.81 12.25
CA CYS A 25 2.81 -2.77 11.92
C CYS A 25 1.35 -3.18 12.13
N PHE A 26 1.04 -4.48 12.06
CA PHE A 26 -0.35 -4.93 12.02
C PHE A 26 -0.62 -6.02 13.06
N PRO A 27 -1.78 -5.95 13.77
CA PRO A 27 -2.16 -6.99 14.74
C PRO A 27 -2.52 -8.33 14.09
N SER A 28 -3.00 -8.30 12.82
CA SER A 28 -3.33 -9.49 12.05
C SER A 28 -2.50 -9.48 10.77
N PRO A 29 -1.20 -9.77 10.85
CA PRO A 29 -0.32 -9.64 9.70
C PRO A 29 -0.64 -10.66 8.61
N TRP A 30 -0.39 -10.27 7.35
CA TRP A 30 -0.42 -11.21 6.24
C TRP A 30 0.67 -12.26 6.43
N ARG A 31 0.42 -13.46 5.94
CA ARG A 31 1.43 -14.52 5.92
C ARG A 31 2.51 -14.17 4.91
N ARG A 32 3.73 -14.64 5.17
CA ARG A 32 4.86 -14.45 4.26
C ARG A 32 4.53 -14.97 2.86
N GLU A 33 3.80 -16.08 2.76
CA GLU A 33 3.41 -16.70 1.49
C GLU A 33 2.55 -15.80 0.64
N PHE A 34 1.73 -14.93 1.23
CA PHE A 34 0.95 -13.94 0.49
C PHE A 34 1.86 -12.95 -0.23
N PHE A 35 2.86 -12.44 0.48
CA PHE A 35 3.82 -11.52 -0.13
C PHE A 35 4.63 -12.20 -1.22
N GLU A 36 5.04 -13.45 -1.00
CA GLU A 36 5.76 -14.23 -2.00
C GLU A 36 4.93 -14.41 -3.27
N SER A 37 3.66 -14.79 -3.12
CA SER A 37 2.74 -14.92 -4.24
C SER A 37 2.57 -13.60 -5.00
N GLU A 38 2.41 -12.49 -4.29
CA GLU A 38 2.26 -11.18 -4.91
C GLU A 38 3.52 -10.75 -5.68
N ILE A 39 4.70 -11.09 -5.19
CA ILE A 39 5.96 -10.73 -5.85
C ILE A 39 6.18 -11.54 -7.12
N THR A 40 5.76 -12.81 -7.13
CA THR A 40 6.03 -13.74 -8.25
C THR A 40 4.95 -13.75 -9.33
N ASN A 41 3.76 -13.21 -9.06
CA ASN A 41 2.67 -13.19 -10.04
C ASN A 41 2.73 -11.97 -10.95
N ASP A 42 2.19 -12.13 -12.17
CA ASP A 42 2.03 -11.02 -13.11
C ASP A 42 0.89 -10.09 -12.66
N GLY A 43 0.85 -8.90 -13.23
CA GLY A 43 -0.21 -7.93 -12.93
C GLY A 43 -0.10 -7.34 -11.52
N ARG A 44 1.13 -7.20 -11.05
CA ARG A 44 1.42 -6.65 -9.72
C ARG A 44 2.34 -5.45 -9.84
N TYR A 45 2.07 -4.45 -9.00
CA TYR A 45 2.97 -3.32 -8.81
C TYR A 45 3.30 -3.24 -7.33
N ASN A 46 4.47 -3.73 -6.97
CA ASN A 46 4.91 -3.84 -5.57
C ASN A 46 6.17 -3.04 -5.38
N LEU A 47 6.15 -2.13 -4.39
CA LEU A 47 7.29 -1.28 -4.06
C LEU A 47 7.83 -1.60 -2.68
N VAL A 48 9.13 -1.46 -2.53
CA VAL A 48 9.79 -1.43 -1.23
C VAL A 48 10.54 -0.11 -1.09
N ALA A 49 10.39 0.51 0.06
CA ALA A 49 11.12 1.73 0.41
C ALA A 49 12.20 1.40 1.43
N ARG A 50 13.43 1.85 1.16
CA ARG A 50 14.57 1.64 2.06
C ARG A 50 15.16 2.98 2.46
N ARG A 51 15.58 3.06 3.70
CA ARG A 51 16.38 4.17 4.20
C ARG A 51 17.73 3.62 4.64
N ASN A 52 18.80 4.06 3.96
CA ASN A 52 20.16 3.59 4.25
C ASN A 52 20.24 2.04 4.25
N GLY A 53 19.57 1.41 3.27
CA GLY A 53 19.59 -0.03 3.09
C GLY A 53 18.58 -0.83 3.92
N VAL A 54 17.83 -0.20 4.82
CA VAL A 54 16.84 -0.87 5.68
C VAL A 54 15.44 -0.63 5.16
N VAL A 55 14.62 -1.69 5.06
CA VAL A 55 13.23 -1.57 4.64
C VAL A 55 12.43 -0.80 5.68
N VAL A 56 11.83 0.30 5.25
CA VAL A 56 11.03 1.19 6.10
C VAL A 56 9.59 1.33 5.62
N GLY A 57 9.27 0.77 4.47
CA GLY A 57 7.90 0.80 3.94
C GLY A 57 7.74 -0.09 2.74
N TYR A 58 6.50 -0.39 2.40
CA TYR A 58 6.16 -1.14 1.19
C TYR A 58 4.74 -0.82 0.75
N LEU A 59 4.49 -1.04 -0.55
CA LEU A 59 3.17 -0.88 -1.15
C LEU A 59 2.96 -2.06 -2.10
N PHE A 60 1.82 -2.75 -1.96
CA PHE A 60 1.46 -3.89 -2.81
C PHE A 60 0.14 -3.59 -3.52
N ALA A 61 0.14 -3.67 -4.83
CA ALA A 61 -1.03 -3.40 -5.66
C ALA A 61 -1.19 -4.47 -6.72
N THR A 62 -2.45 -4.76 -7.04
CA THR A 62 -2.87 -5.62 -8.14
C THR A 62 -3.40 -4.74 -9.26
N TRP A 63 -3.11 -5.11 -10.50
CA TRP A 63 -3.52 -4.32 -11.65
C TRP A 63 -3.98 -5.28 -12.76
N PHE A 64 -5.15 -5.02 -13.31
CA PHE A 64 -5.72 -5.78 -14.40
C PHE A 64 -6.52 -4.82 -15.30
N ALA A 65 -6.20 -4.84 -16.60
CA ALA A 65 -6.82 -3.95 -17.60
C ALA A 65 -6.68 -2.48 -17.18
N ASP A 66 -7.78 -1.79 -16.96
CA ASP A 66 -7.81 -0.36 -16.62
C ASP A 66 -8.05 -0.10 -15.13
N GLU A 67 -7.97 -1.15 -14.29
CA GLU A 67 -8.31 -1.07 -12.88
C GLU A 67 -7.15 -1.54 -12.01
N MET A 68 -6.87 -0.78 -10.94
CA MET A 68 -5.85 -1.12 -9.96
C MET A 68 -6.46 -1.18 -8.57
N HIS A 69 -5.98 -2.10 -7.75
CA HIS A 69 -6.36 -2.22 -6.36
C HIS A 69 -5.10 -2.18 -5.48
N ILE A 70 -5.05 -1.21 -4.57
CA ILE A 70 -3.96 -1.14 -3.60
C ILE A 70 -4.34 -2.05 -2.44
N ASN A 71 -3.61 -3.14 -2.28
CA ASN A 71 -3.92 -4.18 -1.30
C ASN A 71 -3.31 -3.90 0.07
N LYS A 72 -2.13 -3.27 0.09
CA LYS A 72 -1.42 -3.01 1.34
C LYS A 72 -0.44 -1.85 1.14
N ILE A 73 -0.40 -0.97 2.12
CA ILE A 73 0.65 0.03 2.25
C ILE A 73 1.03 0.13 3.72
N ALA A 74 2.32 0.16 4.00
CA ALA A 74 2.82 0.27 5.37
C ALA A 74 4.08 1.10 5.43
N VAL A 75 4.25 1.83 6.52
CA VAL A 75 5.46 2.59 6.84
C VAL A 75 5.83 2.30 8.29
N ASP A 76 7.12 2.14 8.56
CA ASP A 76 7.64 1.95 9.91
C ASP A 76 7.08 3.05 10.82
N ALA A 77 6.53 2.65 11.97
CA ALA A 77 5.86 3.57 12.88
C ALA A 77 6.77 4.72 13.34
N THR A 78 8.07 4.48 13.45
CA THR A 78 9.03 5.49 13.87
C THR A 78 9.32 6.53 12.80
N LEU A 79 8.92 6.26 11.56
CA LEU A 79 9.20 7.12 10.40
C LEU A 79 7.93 7.66 9.74
N ARG A 80 6.80 7.57 10.40
CA ARG A 80 5.55 8.15 9.90
C ARG A 80 5.66 9.68 9.88
N ARG A 81 4.89 10.32 8.98
CA ARG A 81 4.86 11.77 8.77
C ARG A 81 6.16 12.34 8.17
N HIS A 82 6.97 11.49 7.53
CA HIS A 82 8.18 11.90 6.81
C HIS A 82 8.02 11.83 5.29
N GLY A 83 6.77 11.67 4.80
CA GLY A 83 6.48 11.66 3.37
C GLY A 83 6.76 10.33 2.67
N ILE A 84 7.06 9.24 3.38
CA ILE A 84 7.36 7.94 2.75
C ILE A 84 6.13 7.37 2.05
N ALA A 85 4.98 7.36 2.72
CA ALA A 85 3.74 6.87 2.13
C ALA A 85 3.34 7.70 0.92
N LEU A 86 3.47 9.03 1.00
CA LEU A 86 3.20 9.93 -0.11
C LEU A 86 4.09 9.61 -1.31
N ALA A 87 5.38 9.41 -1.08
CA ALA A 87 6.33 9.09 -2.14
C ALA A 87 5.99 7.76 -2.83
N MET A 88 5.63 6.73 -2.05
CA MET A 88 5.20 5.45 -2.60
C MET A 88 3.91 5.59 -3.41
N MET A 89 2.94 6.34 -2.90
CA MET A 89 1.69 6.57 -3.61
C MET A 89 1.91 7.33 -4.91
N GLN A 90 2.76 8.34 -4.90
CA GLN A 90 3.09 9.09 -6.12
C GLN A 90 3.72 8.20 -7.19
N ARG A 91 4.61 7.29 -6.80
CA ARG A 91 5.18 6.29 -7.71
C ARG A 91 4.10 5.38 -8.28
N CYS A 92 3.21 4.91 -7.42
CA CYS A 92 2.11 4.03 -7.82
C CYS A 92 1.15 4.73 -8.78
N LEU A 93 0.77 5.96 -8.49
CA LEU A 93 -0.12 6.76 -9.36
C LEU A 93 0.53 7.03 -10.72
N GLY A 94 1.83 7.30 -10.74
CA GLY A 94 2.57 7.48 -11.98
C GLY A 94 2.60 6.24 -12.83
N PHE A 95 2.85 5.08 -12.22
CA PHE A 95 2.79 3.78 -12.91
C PHE A 95 1.39 3.55 -13.49
N ALA A 96 0.36 3.78 -12.69
CA ALA A 96 -1.03 3.59 -13.11
C ALA A 96 -1.36 4.45 -14.34
N ALA A 97 -0.98 5.71 -14.32
CA ALA A 97 -1.20 6.62 -15.45
C ALA A 97 -0.51 6.14 -16.72
N GLU A 98 0.73 5.65 -16.61
CA GLU A 98 1.51 5.16 -17.74
C GLU A 98 0.95 3.86 -18.34
N HIS A 99 0.19 3.09 -17.57
CA HIS A 99 -0.33 1.78 -17.98
C HIS A 99 -1.82 1.76 -18.26
N GLY A 100 -2.42 2.94 -18.44
CA GLY A 100 -3.82 3.04 -18.86
C GLY A 100 -4.83 2.71 -17.77
N VAL A 101 -4.43 2.77 -16.51
CA VAL A 101 -5.36 2.59 -15.39
C VAL A 101 -6.27 3.81 -15.29
N THR A 102 -7.58 3.58 -15.22
CA THR A 102 -8.59 4.64 -15.13
C THR A 102 -9.21 4.75 -13.75
N SER A 103 -9.10 3.69 -12.93
CA SER A 103 -9.60 3.73 -11.55
C SER A 103 -8.67 2.96 -10.61
N ILE A 104 -8.50 3.49 -9.40
CA ILE A 104 -7.70 2.88 -8.35
C ILE A 104 -8.56 2.75 -7.11
N TRP A 105 -8.58 1.55 -6.52
CA TRP A 105 -9.41 1.19 -5.38
C TRP A 105 -8.55 0.79 -4.17
N LEU A 106 -9.05 1.07 -2.98
CA LEU A 106 -8.44 0.61 -1.74
C LEU A 106 -9.49 0.52 -0.63
N GLU A 107 -9.15 -0.20 0.43
CA GLU A 107 -9.94 -0.26 1.66
C GLU A 107 -9.14 0.35 2.81
N VAL A 108 -9.85 1.03 3.70
CA VAL A 108 -9.26 1.63 4.89
C VAL A 108 -10.21 1.39 6.07
N ARG A 109 -9.65 1.13 7.25
CA ARG A 109 -10.48 0.91 8.44
C ARG A 109 -11.37 2.12 8.70
N SER A 110 -12.63 1.87 9.05
CA SER A 110 -13.59 2.95 9.30
C SER A 110 -13.15 3.89 10.43
N SER A 111 -12.36 3.39 11.38
CA SER A 111 -11.83 4.19 12.49
C SER A 111 -10.53 4.93 12.16
N ASN A 112 -9.92 4.65 11.01
CA ASN A 112 -8.64 5.25 10.65
C ASN A 112 -8.84 6.59 9.92
N ASP A 113 -9.17 7.62 10.69
CA ASP A 113 -9.43 8.96 10.14
C ASP A 113 -8.19 9.56 9.46
N GLU A 114 -7.02 9.32 10.00
CA GLU A 114 -5.77 9.83 9.43
C GLU A 114 -5.53 9.28 8.03
N ALA A 115 -5.68 7.98 7.84
CA ALA A 115 -5.53 7.35 6.54
C ALA A 115 -6.60 7.86 5.55
N GLN A 116 -7.84 7.97 5.98
CA GLN A 116 -8.92 8.48 5.12
C GLN A 116 -8.62 9.90 4.64
N LYS A 117 -8.11 10.76 5.52
CA LYS A 117 -7.71 12.13 5.16
C LYS A 117 -6.54 12.11 4.16
N PHE A 118 -5.59 11.24 4.37
CA PHE A 118 -4.45 11.08 3.47
C PHE A 118 -4.91 10.69 2.06
N TYR A 119 -5.77 9.69 1.95
CA TYR A 119 -6.28 9.26 0.65
C TYR A 119 -7.18 10.31 0.01
N THR A 120 -8.00 11.01 0.79
CA THR A 120 -8.80 12.13 0.29
C THR A 120 -7.91 13.23 -0.29
N PHE A 121 -6.82 13.55 0.38
CA PHE A 121 -5.83 14.50 -0.13
C PHE A 121 -5.25 14.07 -1.48
N LEU A 122 -5.09 12.76 -1.70
CA LEU A 122 -4.59 12.22 -2.96
C LEU A 122 -5.66 12.13 -4.05
N GLY A 123 -6.89 12.51 -3.77
CA GLY A 123 -7.97 12.50 -4.74
C GLY A 123 -8.89 11.29 -4.69
N PHE A 124 -8.76 10.46 -3.67
CA PHE A 124 -9.69 9.35 -3.45
C PHE A 124 -10.97 9.85 -2.79
N ALA A 125 -12.09 9.21 -3.09
CA ALA A 125 -13.38 9.49 -2.46
C ALA A 125 -13.98 8.19 -1.93
N ALA A 126 -14.72 8.29 -0.82
CA ALA A 126 -15.43 7.15 -0.26
C ALA A 126 -16.57 6.73 -1.17
N GLU A 127 -16.64 5.45 -1.53
CA GLU A 127 -17.67 4.89 -2.39
C GLU A 127 -18.73 4.14 -1.60
N TYR A 128 -18.30 3.24 -0.71
CA TYR A 128 -19.22 2.46 0.12
C TYR A 128 -18.46 1.87 1.31
N ILE A 129 -19.23 1.26 2.23
CA ILE A 129 -18.73 0.62 3.44
C ILE A 129 -18.91 -0.89 3.32
N ARG A 130 -17.85 -1.66 3.63
CA ARG A 130 -17.92 -3.12 3.74
C ARG A 130 -17.92 -3.50 5.22
N ASN A 131 -19.09 -3.90 5.72
CA ASN A 131 -19.22 -4.31 7.11
C ASN A 131 -18.50 -5.64 7.36
N GLY A 132 -17.86 -5.77 8.53
CA GLY A 132 -17.18 -7.00 8.91
C GLY A 132 -16.00 -7.39 8.04
N TYR A 133 -15.38 -6.44 7.39
CA TYR A 133 -14.31 -6.70 6.41
C TYR A 133 -13.03 -7.23 7.05
N TYR A 134 -12.61 -6.63 8.16
CA TYR A 134 -11.37 -7.01 8.84
C TYR A 134 -11.59 -8.18 9.79
N PRO A 135 -10.53 -8.97 10.10
CA PRO A 135 -10.65 -10.13 10.97
C PRO A 135 -11.25 -9.84 12.35
N ASP A 136 -11.04 -8.63 12.87
CA ASP A 136 -11.60 -8.20 14.15
C ASP A 136 -13.05 -7.71 14.06
N GLY A 137 -13.65 -7.75 12.86
CA GLY A 137 -15.02 -7.34 12.62
C GLY A 137 -15.20 -5.87 12.24
N GLU A 138 -14.15 -5.08 12.25
CA GLU A 138 -14.26 -3.67 11.86
C GLU A 138 -14.62 -3.52 10.38
N ALA A 139 -15.45 -2.54 10.07
CA ALA A 139 -15.82 -2.20 8.71
C ALA A 139 -14.68 -1.51 7.96
N ALA A 140 -14.66 -1.65 6.66
CA ALA A 140 -13.79 -0.90 5.78
C ALA A 140 -14.59 0.18 5.04
N VAL A 141 -13.97 1.35 4.87
CA VAL A 141 -14.42 2.34 3.90
C VAL A 141 -13.70 2.01 2.60
N VAL A 142 -14.45 1.72 1.55
CA VAL A 142 -13.88 1.49 0.23
C VAL A 142 -13.77 2.84 -0.47
N MET A 143 -12.55 3.17 -0.89
CA MET A 143 -12.25 4.45 -1.54
C MET A 143 -11.76 4.21 -2.95
N MET A 144 -12.04 5.16 -3.84
CA MET A 144 -11.69 5.07 -5.24
C MET A 144 -11.21 6.42 -5.77
N LYS A 145 -10.26 6.36 -6.68
CA LYS A 145 -9.77 7.52 -7.41
C LYS A 145 -9.93 7.27 -8.90
N ASP A 146 -10.59 8.21 -9.59
CA ASP A 146 -10.58 8.27 -11.06
C ASP A 146 -9.26 8.87 -11.52
N MET A 147 -8.68 8.25 -12.55
CA MET A 147 -7.42 8.74 -13.10
C MET A 147 -7.64 9.67 -14.30
#